data_d6f2a356cdad52d8add46fe7998a1094
#
_entry.id   d6f2a356cdad52d8add46fe7998a1094
#
_cell.length_a   1.000
_cell.length_b   1.000
_cell.length_c   1.000
_cell.angle_alpha   90.00
_cell.angle_beta   90.00
_cell.angle_gamma   90.00
#
_symmetry.space_group_name_H-M   'P 1'
#
loop_
_entity.id
_entity.type
_entity.pdbx_description
1 polymer ?
#
loop_
_entity_poly.entity_id
_entity_poly.type
_entity_poly.pdbx_seq_one_letter_code
_entity_poly.pdbx_strand_id
1 'polypeptide(L)'
;MKLAALLAIALASTLLAAPLAHGGKLRVKTDQVVDLTRFLEEKPLDESAPAIRSLLIDWKKKSKDVVDYVCPGVLTPILATDVPNSAELLVQFIFGSAAHQIGNPSDKGKVVPGQLAGMCSMLKAYGAFLVADPAARIPRLDELTQMSAAGTLPEYLEPIVVKECGDGS
;
A
#
# COMPACT_ATOMS: atom_id res chain seq x y z
N MET A 1 -3.09 78.40 -18.77
CA MET A 1 -1.85 77.86 -19.33
C MET A 1 -1.15 77.08 -18.13
N LYS A 2 -1.27 75.77 -18.07
CA LYS A 2 -0.37 74.89 -17.32
C LYS A 2 -0.44 73.53 -17.95
N LEU A 3 0.66 73.10 -18.60
CA LEU A 3 0.86 71.79 -19.17
C LEU A 3 1.00 70.79 -18.00
N ALA A 4 0.24 69.73 -18.02
CA ALA A 4 0.46 68.55 -17.20
C ALA A 4 1.08 67.45 -18.05
N ALA A 5 2.32 67.09 -17.75
CA ALA A 5 3.07 66.03 -18.37
C ALA A 5 2.58 64.67 -17.79
N LEU A 6 2.09 63.78 -18.66
CA LEU A 6 1.75 62.40 -18.31
C LEU A 6 3.03 61.54 -18.42
N LEU A 7 3.50 61.05 -17.28
CA LEU A 7 4.59 60.08 -17.19
C LEU A 7 3.98 58.69 -17.35
N ALA A 8 4.21 58.02 -18.49
CA ALA A 8 3.84 56.61 -18.69
C ALA A 8 4.94 55.72 -18.09
N ILE A 9 4.61 55.02 -16.98
CA ILE A 9 5.46 53.98 -16.39
C ILE A 9 5.14 52.67 -17.10
N ALA A 10 6.06 52.23 -17.98
CA ALA A 10 6.03 50.89 -18.55
C ALA A 10 6.51 49.88 -17.53
N LEU A 11 5.60 49.10 -16.96
CA LEU A 11 5.95 47.90 -16.15
C LEU A 11 6.39 46.78 -17.12
N ALA A 12 7.69 46.57 -17.21
CA ALA A 12 8.25 45.37 -17.85
C ALA A 12 8.05 44.18 -16.95
N SER A 13 7.03 43.35 -17.26
CA SER A 13 6.81 42.06 -16.60
C SER A 13 7.84 41.05 -17.11
N THR A 14 8.95 40.89 -16.37
CA THR A 14 9.87 39.76 -16.60
C THR A 14 9.22 38.49 -16.11
N LEU A 15 8.68 37.69 -17.06
CA LEU A 15 8.33 36.28 -16.78
C LEU A 15 9.62 35.54 -16.47
N LEU A 16 9.87 35.28 -15.19
CA LEU A 16 10.84 34.27 -14.76
C LEU A 16 10.28 32.91 -15.17
N ALA A 17 10.74 32.37 -16.29
CA ALA A 17 10.55 30.97 -16.65
C ALA A 17 11.36 30.16 -15.61
N ALA A 18 10.66 29.61 -14.60
CA ALA A 18 11.25 28.62 -13.72
C ALA A 18 11.68 27.41 -14.56
N PRO A 19 12.92 26.92 -14.44
CA PRO A 19 13.32 25.72 -15.15
C PRO A 19 12.43 24.57 -14.66
N LEU A 20 11.72 23.92 -15.60
CA LEU A 20 11.03 22.65 -15.36
C LEU A 20 12.02 21.69 -14.76
N ALA A 21 11.86 21.42 -13.47
CA ALA A 21 12.70 20.52 -12.72
C ALA A 21 12.73 19.16 -13.44
N HIS A 22 13.92 18.69 -13.70
CA HIS A 22 14.27 17.41 -14.30
C HIS A 22 13.36 16.33 -13.73
N GLY A 23 12.71 15.55 -14.61
CA GLY A 23 11.88 14.40 -14.27
C GLY A 23 12.67 13.29 -13.59
N GLY A 24 13.10 13.53 -12.36
CA GLY A 24 13.66 12.51 -11.50
C GLY A 24 12.56 11.47 -11.24
N LYS A 25 12.81 10.22 -11.63
CA LYS A 25 11.89 9.12 -11.32
C LYS A 25 11.62 9.12 -9.82
N LEU A 26 10.38 9.39 -9.41
CA LEU A 26 9.98 9.35 -8.00
C LEU A 26 10.38 7.99 -7.42
N ARG A 27 11.06 8.02 -6.29
CA ARG A 27 11.51 6.81 -5.58
C ARG A 27 11.00 6.87 -4.16
N VAL A 28 10.38 5.79 -3.72
CA VAL A 28 10.00 5.60 -2.32
C VAL A 28 11.26 5.26 -1.53
N LYS A 29 11.41 5.89 -0.36
CA LYS A 29 12.40 5.52 0.65
C LYS A 29 11.78 4.51 1.61
N THR A 30 12.62 3.69 2.26
CA THR A 30 12.15 2.65 3.19
C THR A 30 11.31 3.20 4.34
N ASP A 31 11.65 4.39 4.86
CA ASP A 31 10.89 5.08 5.92
C ASP A 31 9.48 5.52 5.49
N GLN A 32 9.24 5.70 4.20
CA GLN A 32 7.93 6.10 3.66
C GLN A 32 7.00 4.90 3.41
N VAL A 33 7.52 3.68 3.36
CA VAL A 33 6.74 2.49 2.99
C VAL A 33 5.59 2.24 3.95
N VAL A 34 5.83 2.41 5.25
CA VAL A 34 4.81 2.18 6.29
C VAL A 34 3.64 3.15 6.11
N ASP A 35 3.92 4.43 5.90
CA ASP A 35 2.88 5.46 5.75
C ASP A 35 2.10 5.30 4.44
N LEU A 36 2.79 4.99 3.34
CA LEU A 36 2.14 4.74 2.05
C LEU A 36 1.28 3.47 2.08
N THR A 37 1.74 2.43 2.78
CA THR A 37 0.94 1.20 2.99
C THR A 37 -0.32 1.51 3.78
N ARG A 38 -0.22 2.27 4.87
CA ARG A 38 -1.37 2.70 5.67
C ARG A 38 -2.34 3.57 4.87
N PHE A 39 -1.82 4.48 4.05
CA PHE A 39 -2.66 5.26 3.14
C PHE A 39 -3.50 4.37 2.24
N LEU A 40 -2.91 3.31 1.66
CA LEU A 40 -3.65 2.36 0.81
C LEU A 40 -4.61 1.46 1.57
N GLU A 41 -4.39 1.20 2.88
CA GLU A 41 -5.35 0.53 3.75
C GLU A 41 -6.64 1.34 3.92
N GLU A 42 -6.49 2.66 4.09
CA GLU A 42 -7.58 3.58 4.38
C GLU A 42 -8.28 4.11 3.12
N LYS A 43 -7.51 4.31 2.05
CA LYS A 43 -7.96 4.98 0.81
C LYS A 43 -7.53 4.22 -0.46
N PRO A 44 -7.93 2.95 -0.61
CA PRO A 44 -7.48 2.12 -1.74
C PRO A 44 -8.02 2.60 -3.09
N LEU A 45 -9.06 3.43 -3.11
CA LEU A 45 -9.70 3.99 -4.31
C LEU A 45 -9.36 5.48 -4.54
N ASP A 46 -8.47 6.07 -3.74
CA ASP A 46 -7.98 7.43 -3.99
C ASP A 46 -7.35 7.54 -5.39
N GLU A 47 -7.50 8.70 -6.03
CA GLU A 47 -6.95 8.94 -7.37
C GLU A 47 -5.43 8.71 -7.46
N SER A 48 -4.71 8.90 -6.36
CA SER A 48 -3.27 8.66 -6.25
C SER A 48 -2.91 7.19 -5.96
N ALA A 49 -3.86 6.36 -5.52
CA ALA A 49 -3.60 5.00 -5.09
C ALA A 49 -2.92 4.12 -6.17
N PRO A 50 -3.28 4.17 -7.47
CA PRO A 50 -2.58 3.41 -8.51
C PRO A 50 -1.11 3.81 -8.63
N ALA A 51 -0.80 5.11 -8.54
CA ALA A 51 0.57 5.61 -8.61
C ALA A 51 1.39 5.18 -7.38
N ILE A 52 0.80 5.24 -6.18
CA ILE A 52 1.42 4.80 -4.94
C ILE A 52 1.72 3.29 -4.99
N ARG A 53 0.78 2.45 -5.45
CA ARG A 53 1.01 1.00 -5.64
C ARG A 53 2.18 0.75 -6.58
N SER A 54 2.25 1.46 -7.71
CA SER A 54 3.35 1.33 -8.66
C SER A 54 4.70 1.70 -8.03
N LEU A 55 4.76 2.77 -7.26
CA LEU A 55 5.96 3.20 -6.54
C LEU A 55 6.41 2.16 -5.49
N LEU A 56 5.47 1.62 -4.71
CA LEU A 56 5.76 0.58 -3.72
C LEU A 56 6.22 -0.73 -4.36
N ILE A 57 5.63 -1.14 -5.49
CA ILE A 57 6.07 -2.30 -6.27
C ILE A 57 7.51 -2.07 -6.79
N ASP A 58 7.80 -0.89 -7.34
CA ASP A 58 9.13 -0.54 -7.84
C ASP A 58 10.18 -0.50 -6.72
N TRP A 59 9.83 0.00 -5.53
CA TRP A 59 10.66 -0.06 -4.33
C TRP A 59 10.91 -1.49 -3.92
N LYS A 60 9.83 -2.29 -3.82
CA LYS A 60 9.88 -3.68 -3.37
C LYS A 60 10.81 -4.55 -4.23
N LYS A 61 10.73 -4.40 -5.57
CA LYS A 61 11.61 -5.13 -6.51
C LYS A 61 13.11 -4.90 -6.29
N LYS A 62 13.47 -3.79 -5.66
CA LYS A 62 14.87 -3.37 -5.46
C LYS A 62 15.33 -3.44 -4.02
N SER A 63 14.38 -3.54 -3.09
CA SER A 63 14.66 -3.54 -1.66
C SER A 63 15.30 -4.86 -1.23
N LYS A 64 16.30 -4.73 -0.35
CA LYS A 64 16.89 -5.84 0.42
C LYS A 64 16.49 -5.77 1.90
N ASP A 65 15.64 -4.80 2.24
CA ASP A 65 15.26 -4.52 3.63
C ASP A 65 14.22 -5.52 4.15
N VAL A 66 13.50 -6.17 3.24
CA VAL A 66 12.41 -7.10 3.55
C VAL A 66 12.51 -8.39 2.74
N VAL A 67 11.94 -9.46 3.26
CA VAL A 67 11.86 -10.77 2.60
C VAL A 67 10.39 -11.07 2.31
N ASP A 68 10.08 -11.57 1.10
CA ASP A 68 8.73 -11.96 0.72
C ASP A 68 8.53 -13.46 0.90
N TYR A 69 7.44 -13.76 1.56
CA TYR A 69 6.82 -15.07 1.53
C TYR A 69 5.36 -14.90 1.14
N VAL A 70 4.89 -15.71 0.20
CA VAL A 70 3.49 -15.76 -0.21
C VAL A 70 3.04 -17.21 -0.06
N CYS A 71 2.25 -17.48 0.99
CA CYS A 71 1.74 -18.82 1.26
C CYS A 71 0.41 -19.00 0.53
N PRO A 72 0.32 -19.87 -0.50
CA PRO A 72 -0.88 -19.98 -1.34
C PRO A 72 -2.15 -20.26 -0.55
N GLY A 73 -2.14 -21.15 0.44
CA GLY A 73 -3.32 -21.48 1.24
C GLY A 73 -3.86 -20.32 2.09
N VAL A 74 -3.01 -19.35 2.42
CA VAL A 74 -3.44 -18.12 3.09
C VAL A 74 -4.23 -17.22 2.13
N LEU A 75 -3.87 -17.23 0.83
CA LEU A 75 -4.37 -16.32 -0.18
C LEU A 75 -5.33 -16.96 -1.19
N THR A 76 -5.60 -18.27 -1.10
CA THR A 76 -6.42 -19.00 -2.09
C THR A 76 -7.72 -18.28 -2.49
N PRO A 77 -8.50 -17.66 -1.58
CA PRO A 77 -9.73 -16.96 -1.97
C PRO A 77 -9.50 -15.73 -2.85
N ILE A 78 -8.29 -15.14 -2.78
CA ILE A 78 -7.98 -13.83 -3.39
C ILE A 78 -7.21 -13.99 -4.69
N LEU A 79 -6.65 -15.17 -4.93
CA LEU A 79 -5.88 -15.48 -6.15
C LEU A 79 -6.78 -15.77 -7.35
N ALA A 80 -8.09 -15.95 -7.15
CA ALA A 80 -9.03 -16.17 -8.24
C ALA A 80 -9.24 -14.86 -9.03
N THR A 81 -9.22 -14.96 -10.36
CA THR A 81 -9.30 -13.81 -11.27
C THR A 81 -10.67 -13.12 -11.31
N ASP A 82 -11.71 -13.81 -10.85
CA ASP A 82 -13.09 -13.34 -10.76
C ASP A 82 -13.42 -12.64 -9.42
N VAL A 83 -12.45 -12.60 -8.49
CA VAL A 83 -12.60 -11.94 -7.20
C VAL A 83 -12.42 -10.42 -7.36
N PRO A 84 -13.41 -9.60 -6.94
CA PRO A 84 -13.29 -8.14 -7.02
C PRO A 84 -12.04 -7.60 -6.32
N ASN A 85 -11.34 -6.67 -6.96
CA ASN A 85 -10.13 -6.03 -6.44
C ASN A 85 -9.00 -7.02 -6.04
N SER A 86 -8.98 -8.22 -6.63
CA SER A 86 -8.02 -9.28 -6.24
C SER A 86 -6.56 -8.84 -6.38
N ALA A 87 -6.23 -8.10 -7.44
CA ALA A 87 -4.88 -7.60 -7.67
C ALA A 87 -4.47 -6.56 -6.61
N GLU A 88 -5.34 -5.62 -6.26
CA GLU A 88 -5.14 -4.61 -5.24
C GLU A 88 -5.00 -5.24 -3.85
N LEU A 89 -5.85 -6.21 -3.53
CA LEU A 89 -5.81 -6.95 -2.27
C LEU A 89 -4.51 -7.74 -2.12
N LEU A 90 -4.07 -8.43 -3.19
CA LEU A 90 -2.83 -9.18 -3.18
C LEU A 90 -1.60 -8.28 -2.95
N VAL A 91 -1.51 -7.16 -3.67
CA VAL A 91 -0.37 -6.25 -3.47
C VAL A 91 -0.43 -5.57 -2.11
N GLN A 92 -1.63 -5.31 -1.56
CA GLN A 92 -1.79 -4.77 -0.21
C GLN A 92 -1.29 -5.74 0.86
N PHE A 93 -1.55 -7.05 0.69
CA PHE A 93 -0.97 -8.09 1.54
C PHE A 93 0.56 -8.02 1.54
N ILE A 94 1.18 -7.93 0.37
CA ILE A 94 2.65 -7.85 0.23
C ILE A 94 3.18 -6.58 0.91
N PHE A 95 2.51 -5.44 0.74
CA PHE A 95 2.91 -4.18 1.36
C PHE A 95 2.76 -4.21 2.88
N GLY A 96 1.69 -4.83 3.40
CA GLY A 96 1.47 -5.01 4.83
C GLY A 96 2.57 -5.85 5.49
N SER A 97 2.95 -6.96 4.85
CA SER A 97 4.09 -7.79 5.30
C SER A 97 5.40 -7.00 5.29
N ALA A 98 5.66 -6.22 4.24
CA ALA A 98 6.86 -5.39 4.13
C ALA A 98 6.88 -4.28 5.19
N ALA A 99 5.77 -3.57 5.38
CA ALA A 99 5.64 -2.51 6.38
C ALA A 99 5.87 -3.04 7.81
N HIS A 100 5.38 -4.25 8.11
CA HIS A 100 5.63 -4.90 9.40
C HIS A 100 7.13 -5.14 9.64
N GLN A 101 7.84 -5.70 8.66
CA GLN A 101 9.27 -6.01 8.77
C GLN A 101 10.11 -4.73 8.93
N ILE A 102 9.70 -3.62 8.29
CA ILE A 102 10.37 -2.31 8.45
C ILE A 102 10.15 -1.78 9.86
N GLY A 103 8.93 -1.86 10.38
CA GLY A 103 8.59 -1.42 11.73
C GLY A 103 9.14 -2.34 12.84
N ASN A 104 9.43 -3.60 12.51
CA ASN A 104 9.89 -4.63 13.43
C ASN A 104 11.10 -5.38 12.85
N PRO A 105 12.30 -4.78 12.84
CA PRO A 105 13.48 -5.36 12.18
C PRO A 105 13.87 -6.77 12.67
N SER A 106 13.52 -7.12 13.92
CA SER A 106 13.71 -8.46 14.49
C SER A 106 12.83 -9.54 13.81
N ASP A 107 11.78 -9.13 13.09
CA ASP A 107 10.87 -10.02 12.38
C ASP A 107 11.18 -10.12 10.90
N LYS A 108 12.27 -9.51 10.45
CA LYS A 108 12.71 -9.62 9.06
C LYS A 108 12.92 -11.09 8.68
N GLY A 109 12.18 -11.53 7.67
CA GLY A 109 12.24 -12.90 7.17
C GLY A 109 11.45 -13.93 8.00
N LYS A 110 10.85 -13.55 9.13
CA LYS A 110 9.93 -14.44 9.85
C LYS A 110 8.62 -14.57 9.08
N VAL A 111 8.23 -15.80 8.78
CA VAL A 111 7.08 -16.07 7.91
C VAL A 111 5.78 -15.73 8.61
N VAL A 112 5.51 -16.28 9.78
CA VAL A 112 4.23 -16.14 10.49
C VAL A 112 3.88 -14.68 10.78
N PRO A 113 4.74 -13.85 11.40
CA PRO A 113 4.43 -12.44 11.62
C PRO A 113 4.18 -11.67 10.32
N GLY A 114 4.96 -11.95 9.28
CA GLY A 114 4.81 -11.31 7.97
C GLY A 114 3.47 -11.65 7.30
N GLN A 115 3.05 -12.93 7.33
CA GLN A 115 1.78 -13.36 6.77
C GLN A 115 0.58 -12.77 7.54
N LEU A 116 0.66 -12.75 8.86
CA LEU A 116 -0.38 -12.15 9.71
C LEU A 116 -0.52 -10.64 9.44
N ALA A 117 0.58 -9.91 9.40
CA ALA A 117 0.57 -8.48 9.11
C ALA A 117 0.06 -8.17 7.71
N GLY A 118 0.46 -8.98 6.71
CA GLY A 118 -0.05 -8.89 5.34
C GLY A 118 -1.56 -9.10 5.30
N MET A 119 -2.06 -10.12 5.97
CA MET A 119 -3.51 -10.39 6.05
C MET A 119 -4.25 -9.23 6.72
N CYS A 120 -3.78 -8.73 7.86
CA CYS A 120 -4.41 -7.61 8.54
C CYS A 120 -4.48 -6.35 7.66
N SER A 121 -3.39 -6.05 6.92
CA SER A 121 -3.34 -4.91 6.00
C SER A 121 -4.34 -5.06 4.85
N MET A 122 -4.40 -6.25 4.25
CA MET A 122 -5.35 -6.58 3.20
C MET A 122 -6.80 -6.47 3.67
N LEU A 123 -7.14 -6.97 4.87
CA LEU A 123 -8.49 -6.90 5.42
C LEU A 123 -8.95 -5.46 5.68
N LYS A 124 -8.04 -4.55 6.06
CA LYS A 124 -8.35 -3.12 6.18
C LYS A 124 -8.71 -2.51 4.82
N ALA A 125 -7.88 -2.76 3.79
CA ALA A 125 -8.18 -2.29 2.44
C ALA A 125 -9.47 -2.89 1.89
N TYR A 126 -9.74 -4.17 2.15
CA TYR A 126 -11.00 -4.82 1.81
C TYR A 126 -12.21 -4.12 2.44
N GLY A 127 -12.13 -3.78 3.73
CA GLY A 127 -13.17 -2.99 4.40
C GLY A 127 -13.41 -1.64 3.72
N ALA A 128 -12.35 -0.94 3.30
CA ALA A 128 -12.47 0.33 2.58
C ALA A 128 -13.07 0.16 1.17
N PHE A 129 -12.78 -0.94 0.45
CA PHE A 129 -13.45 -1.28 -0.80
C PHE A 129 -14.95 -1.51 -0.61
N LEU A 130 -15.36 -2.22 0.46
CA LEU A 130 -16.77 -2.48 0.76
C LEU A 130 -17.58 -1.23 1.10
N VAL A 131 -16.95 -0.20 1.65
CA VAL A 131 -17.61 1.11 1.88
C VAL A 131 -17.99 1.75 0.55
N ALA A 132 -17.16 1.60 -0.49
CA ALA A 132 -17.40 2.17 -1.81
C ALA A 132 -18.33 1.29 -2.67
N ASP A 133 -18.18 -0.03 -2.59
CA ASP A 133 -18.96 -1.02 -3.31
C ASP A 133 -19.31 -2.22 -2.43
N PRO A 134 -20.47 -2.20 -1.76
CA PRO A 134 -20.93 -3.34 -0.94
C PRO A 134 -21.13 -4.65 -1.73
N ALA A 135 -21.25 -4.59 -3.05
CA ALA A 135 -21.39 -5.78 -3.90
C ALA A 135 -20.04 -6.51 -4.12
N ALA A 136 -18.90 -5.83 -3.86
CA ALA A 136 -17.56 -6.43 -3.93
C ALA A 136 -17.26 -7.38 -2.75
N ARG A 137 -18.29 -7.94 -2.12
CA ARG A 137 -18.19 -8.79 -0.94
C ARG A 137 -17.58 -10.16 -1.27
N ILE A 138 -16.62 -10.56 -0.45
CA ILE A 138 -15.92 -11.85 -0.55
C ILE A 138 -16.16 -12.60 0.76
N PRO A 139 -17.03 -13.66 0.78
CA PRO A 139 -17.42 -14.32 2.02
C PRO A 139 -16.23 -14.76 2.90
N ARG A 140 -15.17 -15.24 2.26
CA ARG A 140 -13.98 -15.67 2.99
C ARG A 140 -13.26 -14.51 3.69
N LEU A 141 -13.20 -13.34 3.08
CA LEU A 141 -12.60 -12.16 3.72
C LEU A 141 -13.49 -11.60 4.82
N ASP A 142 -14.81 -11.75 4.73
CA ASP A 142 -15.73 -11.43 5.82
C ASP A 142 -15.46 -12.30 7.06
N GLU A 143 -15.27 -13.61 6.88
CA GLU A 143 -14.90 -14.53 7.96
C GLU A 143 -13.56 -14.13 8.61
N LEU A 144 -12.53 -13.88 7.81
CA LEU A 144 -11.22 -13.46 8.30
C LEU A 144 -11.27 -12.09 9.00
N THR A 145 -12.12 -11.18 8.54
CA THR A 145 -12.37 -9.89 9.19
C THR A 145 -12.99 -10.09 10.57
N GLN A 146 -13.96 -11.00 10.70
CA GLN A 146 -14.56 -11.36 11.98
C GLN A 146 -13.52 -11.97 12.94
N MET A 147 -12.69 -12.90 12.46
CA MET A 147 -11.60 -13.48 13.24
C MET A 147 -10.59 -12.41 13.69
N SER A 148 -10.26 -11.46 12.81
CA SER A 148 -9.38 -10.34 13.13
C SER A 148 -9.97 -9.47 14.25
N ALA A 149 -11.26 -9.14 14.15
CA ALA A 149 -11.97 -8.35 15.17
C ALA A 149 -12.10 -9.10 16.51
N ALA A 150 -12.22 -10.43 16.47
CA ALA A 150 -12.28 -11.28 17.67
C ALA A 150 -10.90 -11.59 18.26
N GLY A 151 -9.80 -11.22 17.58
CA GLY A 151 -8.43 -11.54 18.01
C GLY A 151 -8.00 -12.99 17.78
N THR A 152 -8.79 -13.80 17.06
CA THR A 152 -8.54 -15.24 16.80
C THR A 152 -7.84 -15.50 15.46
N LEU A 153 -7.59 -14.46 14.67
CA LEU A 153 -6.93 -14.59 13.37
C LEU A 153 -5.52 -15.19 13.44
N PRO A 154 -4.66 -14.86 14.44
CA PRO A 154 -3.35 -15.49 14.58
C PRO A 154 -3.44 -17.00 14.78
N GLU A 155 -4.28 -17.46 15.68
CA GLU A 155 -4.50 -18.88 15.99
C GLU A 155 -5.01 -19.68 14.78
N TYR A 156 -5.79 -19.01 13.93
CA TYR A 156 -6.29 -19.59 12.68
C TYR A 156 -5.20 -19.66 11.61
N LEU A 157 -4.41 -18.61 11.39
CA LEU A 157 -3.45 -18.52 10.28
C LEU A 157 -2.14 -19.28 10.56
N GLU A 158 -1.63 -19.26 11.77
CA GLU A 158 -0.32 -19.84 12.11
C GLU A 158 -0.16 -21.29 11.66
N PRO A 159 -1.08 -22.24 11.95
CA PRO A 159 -0.93 -23.62 11.51
C PRO A 159 -0.95 -23.79 9.99
N ILE A 160 -1.67 -22.92 9.27
CA ILE A 160 -1.70 -22.93 7.80
C ILE A 160 -0.34 -22.47 7.27
N VAL A 161 0.17 -21.36 7.79
CA VAL A 161 1.46 -20.78 7.38
C VAL A 161 2.60 -21.76 7.64
N VAL A 162 2.67 -22.32 8.84
CA VAL A 162 3.72 -23.28 9.22
C VAL A 162 3.68 -24.52 8.33
N LYS A 163 2.49 -25.03 8.03
CA LYS A 163 2.32 -26.21 7.17
C LYS A 163 2.77 -25.96 5.71
N GLU A 164 2.48 -24.76 5.17
CA GLU A 164 2.69 -24.48 3.74
C GLU A 164 4.02 -23.81 3.42
N CYS A 165 4.50 -22.97 4.32
CA CYS A 165 5.70 -22.16 4.11
C CYS A 165 6.82 -22.47 5.11
N GLY A 166 6.58 -23.33 6.09
CA GLY A 166 7.49 -23.52 7.22
C GLY A 166 7.42 -22.35 8.22
N ASP A 167 8.19 -22.45 9.29
CA ASP A 167 8.29 -21.44 10.34
C ASP A 167 9.30 -20.32 10.03
N GLY A 168 10.01 -20.43 8.90
CA GLY A 168 11.04 -19.48 8.50
C GLY A 168 12.35 -19.60 9.29
N SER A 169 12.57 -20.76 9.97
CA SER A 169 13.82 -21.07 10.68
C SER A 169 14.90 -21.62 9.74
#